data_f8f4ffc0f2f65d6ad389343fbf5929b0
#
_entry.id   f8f4ffc0f2f65d6ad389343fbf5929b0
#
_cell.length_a   1.000
_cell.length_b   1.000
_cell.length_c   1.000
_cell.angle_alpha   90.00
_cell.angle_beta   90.00
_cell.angle_gamma   90.00
#
_symmetry.space_group_name_H-M   'P 1'
#
loop_
_entity.id
_entity.type
_entity.pdbx_description
1 polymer ?
#
loop_
_entity_poly.entity_id
_entity_poly.type
_entity_poly.pdbx_seq_one_letter_code
_entity_poly.pdbx_strand_id
1 'polypeptide(L)'
;TWELDGGAFMNQASHYVDLIEWLIGPVDSVQAMTATQARDIEVEDTGVMNIRWRSGALGSMNVTMLTYPKNYEGSITVIGEKGTVRIGGVAVNEIKQWEFNDKRDYDDQVKSASYKTTSVYGFGHTLYYQNVIDVLKKKKAPEIDGREGLKSLEVLIAAYLSARDGHTVSLPLEY
;
A
#
# COMPACT_ATOMS: atom_id res chain seq x y z
N THR A 1 13.54 -11.83 -9.07
CA THR A 1 14.90 -11.29 -9.25
C THR A 1 14.88 -9.77 -9.27
N TRP A 2 16.03 -9.12 -9.01
CA TRP A 2 16.15 -7.66 -9.09
C TRP A 2 15.86 -7.12 -10.49
N GLU A 3 16.21 -7.85 -11.51
CA GLU A 3 16.00 -7.45 -12.91
C GLU A 3 14.55 -7.52 -13.37
N LEU A 4 13.69 -8.28 -12.69
CA LEU A 4 12.31 -8.52 -13.11
C LEU A 4 11.30 -7.87 -12.15
N ASP A 5 11.15 -8.44 -10.97
CA ASP A 5 9.99 -8.14 -10.10
C ASP A 5 10.39 -7.48 -8.77
N GLY A 6 11.66 -7.53 -8.40
CA GLY A 6 12.10 -7.18 -7.06
C GLY A 6 11.59 -8.17 -6.01
N GLY A 7 11.71 -7.81 -4.75
CA GLY A 7 11.35 -8.63 -3.59
C GLY A 7 9.96 -8.34 -3.03
N ALA A 8 9.78 -8.69 -1.76
CA ALA A 8 8.52 -8.55 -1.05
C ALA A 8 8.01 -7.11 -1.03
N PHE A 9 8.88 -6.13 -0.88
CA PHE A 9 8.48 -4.71 -0.92
C PHE A 9 8.02 -4.30 -2.32
N MET A 10 8.84 -4.51 -3.34
CA MET A 10 8.56 -4.01 -4.68
C MET A 10 7.37 -4.71 -5.31
N ASN A 11 7.22 -6.02 -5.11
CA ASN A 11 6.16 -6.81 -5.73
C ASN A 11 4.89 -6.85 -4.85
N GLN A 12 4.98 -7.34 -3.61
CA GLN A 12 3.81 -7.58 -2.77
C GLN A 12 3.30 -6.32 -2.06
N ALA A 13 4.21 -5.47 -1.59
CA ALA A 13 3.83 -4.31 -0.79
C ALA A 13 3.54 -3.05 -1.63
N SER A 14 3.87 -3.00 -2.92
CA SER A 14 3.73 -1.81 -3.76
C SER A 14 2.31 -1.21 -3.73
N HIS A 15 1.28 -2.05 -3.81
CA HIS A 15 -0.12 -1.61 -3.73
C HIS A 15 -0.47 -1.01 -2.37
N TYR A 16 0.10 -1.55 -1.29
CA TYR A 16 -0.13 -1.04 0.06
C TYR A 16 0.60 0.28 0.30
N VAL A 17 1.79 0.43 -0.25
CA VAL A 17 2.54 1.71 -0.20
C VAL A 17 1.76 2.80 -0.91
N ASP A 18 1.23 2.52 -2.09
CA ASP A 18 0.38 3.45 -2.83
C ASP A 18 -0.88 3.83 -2.04
N LEU A 19 -1.58 2.83 -1.49
CA LEU A 19 -2.79 3.06 -0.69
C LEU A 19 -2.53 3.89 0.56
N ILE A 20 -1.46 3.66 1.32
CA ILE A 20 -1.19 4.44 2.53
C ILE A 20 -0.73 5.86 2.21
N GLU A 21 -0.04 6.08 1.09
CA GLU A 21 0.29 7.41 0.63
C GLU A 21 -0.95 8.19 0.20
N TRP A 22 -1.84 7.55 -0.57
CA TRP A 22 -3.12 8.13 -0.97
C TRP A 22 -4.02 8.45 0.22
N LEU A 23 -4.10 7.55 1.23
CA LEU A 23 -4.98 7.71 2.39
C LEU A 23 -4.49 8.73 3.41
N ILE A 24 -3.17 8.80 3.65
CA ILE A 24 -2.58 9.57 4.76
C ILE A 24 -1.85 10.82 4.27
N GLY A 25 -1.40 10.78 3.01
CA GLY A 25 -0.67 11.88 2.38
C GLY A 25 0.81 11.57 2.15
N PRO A 26 1.60 12.59 1.74
CA PRO A 26 2.97 12.37 1.33
C PRO A 26 3.88 11.94 2.48
N VAL A 27 4.72 10.94 2.20
CA VAL A 27 5.73 10.44 3.12
C VAL A 27 6.86 11.45 3.26
N ASP A 28 7.38 11.61 4.47
CA ASP A 28 8.54 12.44 4.83
C ASP A 28 9.82 11.61 4.89
N SER A 29 9.77 10.47 5.57
CA SER A 29 10.94 9.61 5.73
C SER A 29 10.57 8.17 6.06
N VAL A 30 11.48 7.25 5.75
CA VAL A 30 11.33 5.82 6.04
C VAL A 30 12.60 5.25 6.66
N GLN A 31 12.41 4.23 7.49
CA GLN A 31 13.46 3.35 7.98
C GLN A 31 13.05 1.90 7.79
N ALA A 32 13.83 1.13 7.07
CA ALA A 32 13.47 -0.22 6.69
C ALA A 32 14.59 -1.24 6.98
N MET A 33 14.17 -2.50 7.12
CA MET A 33 15.03 -3.68 7.15
C MET A 33 14.42 -4.74 6.24
N THR A 34 15.27 -5.46 5.52
CA THR A 34 14.89 -6.55 4.62
C THR A 34 15.72 -7.79 4.91
N ALA A 35 15.15 -8.95 4.65
CA ALA A 35 15.84 -10.22 4.78
C ALA A 35 15.29 -11.26 3.81
N THR A 36 16.16 -12.16 3.36
CA THR A 36 15.80 -13.40 2.68
C THR A 36 15.96 -14.53 3.69
N GLN A 37 14.84 -14.93 4.32
CA GLN A 37 14.87 -15.82 5.49
C GLN A 37 14.69 -17.29 5.14
N ALA A 38 13.89 -17.62 4.13
CA ALA A 38 13.54 -19.01 3.85
C ALA A 38 13.36 -19.33 2.36
N ARG A 39 13.22 -18.36 1.47
CA ARG A 39 13.12 -18.63 0.05
C ARG A 39 14.51 -18.67 -0.59
N ASP A 40 14.68 -19.54 -1.57
CA ASP A 40 15.90 -19.59 -2.40
C ASP A 40 15.75 -18.58 -3.56
N ILE A 41 15.87 -17.30 -3.23
CA ILE A 41 15.74 -16.15 -4.16
C ILE A 41 16.80 -15.09 -3.81
N GLU A 42 17.20 -14.29 -4.78
CA GLU A 42 18.21 -13.23 -4.61
C GLU A 42 17.66 -11.96 -3.94
N VAL A 43 16.35 -11.78 -3.94
CA VAL A 43 15.63 -10.64 -3.37
C VAL A 43 15.12 -10.96 -1.97
N GLU A 44 14.63 -9.97 -1.25
CA GLU A 44 14.06 -10.19 0.07
C GLU A 44 12.69 -10.91 -0.01
N ASP A 45 12.46 -11.85 0.91
CA ASP A 45 11.16 -12.50 1.15
C ASP A 45 10.39 -11.88 2.33
N THR A 46 11.06 -11.04 3.09
CA THR A 46 10.50 -10.38 4.28
C THR A 46 11.07 -8.98 4.43
N GLY A 47 10.21 -8.02 4.74
CA GLY A 47 10.60 -6.64 5.01
C GLY A 47 9.75 -5.98 6.09
N VAL A 48 10.36 -5.07 6.83
CA VAL A 48 9.68 -4.19 7.78
C VAL A 48 10.11 -2.75 7.53
N MET A 49 9.17 -1.80 7.66
CA MET A 49 9.42 -0.39 7.42
C MET A 49 8.66 0.46 8.42
N ASN A 50 9.35 1.40 9.06
CA ASN A 50 8.76 2.49 9.80
C ASN A 50 8.62 3.71 8.89
N ILE A 51 7.52 4.42 9.00
CA ILE A 51 7.16 5.52 8.10
C ILE A 51 6.81 6.74 8.94
N ARG A 52 7.30 7.90 8.52
CA ARG A 52 6.85 9.23 8.97
C ARG A 52 6.23 9.95 7.79
N TRP A 53 5.05 10.49 7.96
CA TRP A 53 4.39 11.36 6.98
C TRP A 53 4.67 12.83 7.27
N ARG A 54 4.59 13.68 6.26
CA ARG A 54 4.76 15.14 6.40
C ARG A 54 3.72 15.77 7.33
N SER A 55 2.58 15.13 7.50
CA SER A 55 1.57 15.51 8.49
C SER A 55 1.99 15.29 9.95
N GLY A 56 3.09 14.58 10.18
CA GLY A 56 3.55 14.11 11.48
C GLY A 56 2.99 12.75 11.90
N ALA A 57 2.11 12.14 11.13
CA ALA A 57 1.64 10.78 11.37
C ALA A 57 2.80 9.79 11.34
N LEU A 58 2.68 8.72 12.12
CA LEU A 58 3.66 7.63 12.18
C LEU A 58 2.97 6.30 11.85
N GLY A 59 3.70 5.41 11.20
CA GLY A 59 3.21 4.08 10.89
C GLY A 59 4.31 3.06 10.72
N SER A 60 3.89 1.81 10.61
CA SER A 60 4.77 0.70 10.28
C SER A 60 4.12 -0.20 9.25
N MET A 61 4.94 -0.80 8.41
CA MET A 61 4.54 -1.80 7.43
C MET A 61 5.37 -3.07 7.63
N ASN A 62 4.70 -4.20 7.54
CA ASN A 62 5.34 -5.51 7.57
C ASN A 62 4.87 -6.29 6.34
N VAL A 63 5.79 -6.88 5.60
CA VAL A 63 5.49 -7.72 4.44
C VAL A 63 6.32 -9.00 4.50
N THR A 64 5.70 -10.11 4.16
CA THR A 64 6.41 -11.40 4.04
C THR A 64 5.72 -12.31 3.04
N MET A 65 6.51 -13.09 2.32
CA MET A 65 6.07 -14.16 1.43
C MET A 65 6.08 -15.54 2.13
N LEU A 66 6.28 -15.58 3.45
CA LEU A 66 6.49 -16.81 4.23
C LEU A 66 5.25 -17.29 4.99
N THR A 67 4.06 -16.91 4.54
CA THR A 67 2.81 -17.32 5.19
C THR A 67 2.46 -18.78 4.87
N TYR A 68 1.97 -19.52 5.89
CA TYR A 68 1.57 -20.92 5.79
C TYR A 68 0.19 -21.14 6.46
N PRO A 69 -0.66 -22.02 5.92
CA PRO A 69 -0.54 -22.80 4.66
C PRO A 69 -0.93 -22.00 3.40
N LYS A 70 -1.37 -20.78 3.55
CA LYS A 70 -1.83 -19.87 2.51
C LYS A 70 -1.61 -18.43 2.94
N ASN A 71 -1.86 -17.48 2.03
CA ASN A 71 -1.85 -16.06 2.36
C ASN A 71 -2.70 -15.80 3.61
N TYR A 72 -2.11 -15.11 4.58
CA TYR A 72 -2.73 -14.88 5.86
C TYR A 72 -3.65 -13.66 5.82
N GLU A 73 -3.08 -12.50 5.61
CA GLU A 73 -3.82 -11.24 5.64
C GLU A 73 -3.09 -10.15 4.86
N GLY A 74 -3.87 -9.31 4.16
CA GLY A 74 -3.43 -7.99 3.76
C GLY A 74 -4.38 -6.98 4.38
N SER A 75 -3.87 -6.06 5.23
CA SER A 75 -4.72 -5.07 5.90
C SER A 75 -4.02 -3.75 6.10
N ILE A 76 -4.84 -2.70 6.22
CA ILE A 76 -4.43 -1.35 6.62
C ILE A 76 -5.29 -0.95 7.81
N THR A 77 -4.66 -0.51 8.90
CA THR A 77 -5.34 0.07 10.06
C THR A 77 -4.89 1.51 10.22
N VAL A 78 -5.84 2.43 10.22
CA VAL A 78 -5.61 3.84 10.49
C VAL A 78 -6.24 4.18 11.84
N ILE A 79 -5.42 4.67 12.76
CA ILE A 79 -5.85 5.12 14.08
C ILE A 79 -5.68 6.63 14.12
N GLY A 80 -6.78 7.35 14.17
CA GLY A 80 -6.80 8.81 14.24
C GLY A 80 -7.43 9.32 15.53
N GLU A 81 -7.28 10.60 15.77
CA GLU A 81 -7.85 11.27 16.95
C GLU A 81 -9.38 11.10 17.06
N LYS A 82 -10.07 11.05 15.92
CA LYS A 82 -11.54 11.03 15.86
C LYS A 82 -12.12 9.68 15.46
N GLY A 83 -11.29 8.68 15.18
CA GLY A 83 -11.80 7.39 14.79
C GLY A 83 -10.73 6.40 14.38
N THR A 84 -11.18 5.16 14.18
CA THR A 84 -10.34 4.04 13.75
C THR A 84 -10.99 3.35 12.55
N VAL A 85 -10.19 3.11 11.52
CA VAL A 85 -10.58 2.38 10.32
C VAL A 85 -9.64 1.21 10.11
N ARG A 86 -10.18 0.01 9.85
CA ARG A 86 -9.42 -1.15 9.41
C ARG A 86 -10.03 -1.72 8.14
N ILE A 87 -9.19 -1.83 7.13
CA ILE A 87 -9.51 -2.44 5.84
C ILE A 87 -8.70 -3.74 5.74
N GLY A 88 -9.30 -4.79 5.23
CA GLY A 88 -8.65 -6.10 5.07
C GLY A 88 -9.34 -6.97 4.04
N GLY A 89 -9.23 -8.29 4.18
CA GLY A 89 -9.74 -9.26 3.22
C GLY A 89 -8.70 -9.68 2.18
N VAL A 90 -9.06 -10.63 1.32
CA VAL A 90 -8.12 -11.22 0.35
C VAL A 90 -7.70 -10.26 -0.76
N ALA A 91 -8.46 -9.19 -0.98
CA ALA A 91 -8.22 -8.17 -2.01
C ALA A 91 -8.39 -6.74 -1.46
N VAL A 92 -8.14 -6.52 -0.16
CA VAL A 92 -8.41 -5.25 0.53
C VAL A 92 -9.88 -4.80 0.33
N ASN A 93 -10.78 -5.77 0.30
CA ASN A 93 -12.17 -5.67 -0.14
C ASN A 93 -13.17 -5.63 1.02
N GLU A 94 -12.70 -5.65 2.25
CA GLU A 94 -13.55 -5.68 3.43
C GLU A 94 -13.20 -4.56 4.40
N ILE A 95 -14.21 -3.79 4.81
CA ILE A 95 -14.07 -2.84 5.91
C ILE A 95 -14.34 -3.63 7.20
N LYS A 96 -13.28 -3.89 7.95
CA LYS A 96 -13.31 -4.67 9.20
C LYS A 96 -13.73 -3.85 10.40
N GLN A 97 -13.34 -2.56 10.41
CA GLN A 97 -13.67 -1.61 11.46
C GLN A 97 -13.90 -0.23 10.84
N TRP A 98 -14.93 0.45 11.29
CA TRP A 98 -15.27 1.81 10.92
C TRP A 98 -15.93 2.48 12.13
N GLU A 99 -15.14 3.13 12.94
CA GLU A 99 -15.57 3.72 14.21
C GLU A 99 -15.09 5.17 14.30
N PHE A 100 -16.01 6.08 14.54
CA PHE A 100 -15.75 7.50 14.72
C PHE A 100 -16.53 8.04 15.91
N ASN A 101 -15.99 9.09 16.54
CA ASN A 101 -16.67 9.79 17.63
C ASN A 101 -17.96 10.50 17.17
N ASP A 102 -18.01 10.94 15.91
CA ASP A 102 -19.15 11.61 15.31
C ASP A 102 -19.75 10.74 14.20
N LYS A 103 -21.06 10.54 14.22
CA LYS A 103 -21.75 9.84 13.14
C LYS A 103 -21.88 10.73 11.91
N ARG A 104 -21.62 10.14 10.73
CA ARG A 104 -21.73 10.78 9.41
C ARG A 104 -22.89 10.15 8.62
N ASP A 105 -23.47 10.91 7.72
CA ASP A 105 -24.62 10.47 6.92
C ASP A 105 -24.32 9.22 6.05
N TYR A 106 -23.05 8.99 5.71
CA TYR A 106 -22.62 7.85 4.90
C TYR A 106 -22.14 6.64 5.69
N ASP A 107 -22.04 6.70 7.03
CA ASP A 107 -21.52 5.59 7.84
C ASP A 107 -22.32 4.29 7.68
N ASP A 108 -23.64 4.42 7.50
CA ASP A 108 -24.49 3.25 7.27
C ASP A 108 -24.25 2.60 5.90
N GLN A 109 -23.72 3.34 4.92
CA GLN A 109 -23.38 2.85 3.58
C GLN A 109 -22.03 2.11 3.55
N VAL A 110 -21.14 2.43 4.47
CA VAL A 110 -19.77 1.85 4.53
C VAL A 110 -19.81 0.33 4.68
N LYS A 111 -20.76 -0.20 5.47
CA LYS A 111 -20.95 -1.65 5.64
C LYS A 111 -21.27 -2.37 4.33
N SER A 112 -21.97 -1.71 3.42
CA SER A 112 -22.33 -2.24 2.10
C SER A 112 -21.22 -2.12 1.07
N ALA A 113 -20.16 -1.35 1.35
CA ALA A 113 -19.01 -1.21 0.46
C ALA A 113 -18.10 -2.46 0.45
N SER A 114 -18.21 -3.31 1.48
CA SER A 114 -17.50 -4.60 1.50
C SER A 114 -18.12 -5.58 0.51
N TYR A 115 -17.28 -6.30 -0.23
CA TYR A 115 -17.76 -7.31 -1.17
C TYR A 115 -16.99 -8.63 -1.01
N LYS A 116 -17.63 -9.74 -1.40
CA LYS A 116 -17.02 -11.07 -1.36
C LYS A 116 -16.28 -11.36 -2.67
N THR A 117 -15.07 -11.84 -2.56
CA THR A 117 -14.27 -12.33 -3.69
C THR A 117 -13.37 -13.47 -3.24
N THR A 118 -13.06 -14.37 -4.16
CA THR A 118 -12.04 -15.39 -3.99
C THR A 118 -10.75 -15.02 -4.73
N SER A 119 -10.78 -13.95 -5.51
CA SER A 119 -9.64 -13.45 -6.28
C SER A 119 -8.92 -12.36 -5.49
N VAL A 120 -7.60 -12.42 -5.45
CA VAL A 120 -6.73 -11.36 -4.88
C VAL A 120 -6.81 -10.04 -5.68
N TYR A 121 -7.32 -10.09 -6.90
CA TYR A 121 -7.46 -8.91 -7.76
C TYR A 121 -8.78 -8.16 -7.54
N GLY A 122 -9.76 -8.73 -6.85
CA GLY A 122 -11.08 -8.11 -6.67
C GLY A 122 -11.75 -7.74 -8.00
N PHE A 123 -12.41 -6.58 -8.03
CA PHE A 123 -13.10 -6.04 -9.22
C PHE A 123 -12.51 -4.71 -9.74
N GLY A 124 -11.40 -4.23 -9.16
CA GLY A 124 -10.81 -2.93 -9.48
C GLY A 124 -10.34 -2.79 -10.94
N HIS A 125 -9.85 -3.87 -11.54
CA HIS A 125 -9.35 -3.83 -12.92
C HIS A 125 -10.38 -3.36 -13.94
N THR A 126 -11.65 -3.73 -13.77
CA THR A 126 -12.71 -3.32 -14.70
C THR A 126 -12.87 -1.81 -14.75
N LEU A 127 -12.87 -1.15 -13.58
CA LEU A 127 -12.98 0.30 -13.47
C LEU A 127 -11.74 1.00 -14.02
N TYR A 128 -10.57 0.45 -13.73
CA TYR A 128 -9.31 0.94 -14.26
C TYR A 128 -9.29 0.92 -15.79
N TYR A 129 -9.59 -0.22 -16.42
CA TYR A 129 -9.64 -0.30 -17.88
C TYR A 129 -10.71 0.60 -18.50
N GLN A 130 -11.86 0.78 -17.84
CA GLN A 130 -12.86 1.72 -18.31
C GLN A 130 -12.31 3.15 -18.33
N ASN A 131 -11.57 3.57 -17.28
CA ASN A 131 -10.92 4.87 -17.25
C ASN A 131 -9.91 5.01 -18.41
N VAL A 132 -9.05 4.01 -18.65
CA VAL A 132 -8.08 4.01 -19.76
C VAL A 132 -8.80 4.18 -21.10
N ILE A 133 -9.87 3.44 -21.35
CA ILE A 133 -10.66 3.54 -22.60
C ILE A 133 -11.26 4.93 -22.75
N ASP A 134 -11.78 5.52 -21.69
CA ASP A 134 -12.40 6.85 -21.73
C ASP A 134 -11.36 7.94 -21.99
N VAL A 135 -10.16 7.82 -21.41
CA VAL A 135 -9.03 8.71 -21.70
C VAL A 135 -8.61 8.61 -23.16
N LEU A 136 -8.41 7.39 -23.68
CA LEU A 136 -8.04 7.17 -25.09
C LEU A 136 -9.09 7.71 -26.06
N LYS A 137 -10.37 7.64 -25.69
CA LYS A 137 -11.48 8.25 -26.43
C LYS A 137 -11.65 9.75 -26.20
N LYS A 138 -10.72 10.39 -25.47
CA LYS A 138 -10.74 11.83 -25.11
C LYS A 138 -12.01 12.28 -24.39
N LYS A 139 -12.66 11.39 -23.65
CA LYS A 139 -13.85 11.70 -22.87
C LYS A 139 -13.55 12.33 -21.53
N LYS A 140 -12.41 11.97 -20.91
CA LYS A 140 -11.94 12.51 -19.64
C LYS A 140 -10.41 12.46 -19.54
N ALA A 141 -9.86 13.13 -18.53
CA ALA A 141 -8.46 13.01 -18.14
C ALA A 141 -8.20 11.68 -17.39
N PRO A 142 -6.95 11.18 -17.35
CA PRO A 142 -6.59 10.04 -16.53
C PRO A 142 -6.84 10.35 -15.05
N GLU A 143 -7.41 9.40 -14.32
CA GLU A 143 -7.59 9.51 -12.87
C GLU A 143 -6.26 9.31 -12.12
N ILE A 144 -5.39 8.48 -12.68
CA ILE A 144 -4.04 8.22 -12.18
C ILE A 144 -3.07 8.29 -13.35
N ASP A 145 -1.98 9.00 -13.20
CA ASP A 145 -0.90 9.09 -14.19
C ASP A 145 0.45 8.59 -13.61
N GLY A 146 1.49 8.64 -14.44
CA GLY A 146 2.83 8.18 -14.03
C GLY A 146 3.46 9.03 -12.90
N ARG A 147 3.00 10.25 -12.68
CA ARG A 147 3.51 11.10 -11.58
C ARG A 147 2.96 10.64 -10.25
N GLU A 148 1.72 10.18 -10.22
CA GLU A 148 1.14 9.56 -9.00
C GLU A 148 1.88 8.26 -8.69
N GLY A 149 2.14 7.41 -9.69
CA GLY A 149 2.92 6.18 -9.49
C GLY A 149 4.38 6.42 -9.07
N LEU A 150 4.97 7.55 -9.43
CA LEU A 150 6.33 7.90 -9.01
C LEU A 150 6.42 8.10 -7.49
N LYS A 151 5.39 8.64 -6.84
CA LYS A 151 5.39 8.89 -5.39
C LYS A 151 5.55 7.59 -4.60
N SER A 152 4.73 6.60 -4.89
CA SER A 152 4.82 5.29 -4.24
C SER A 152 6.11 4.55 -4.59
N LEU A 153 6.60 4.68 -5.82
CA LEU A 153 7.89 4.12 -6.23
C LEU A 153 9.06 4.74 -5.45
N GLU A 154 9.07 6.05 -5.22
CA GLU A 154 10.09 6.72 -4.40
C GLU A 154 10.13 6.18 -2.96
N VAL A 155 8.97 5.92 -2.35
CA VAL A 155 8.89 5.32 -1.00
C VAL A 155 9.52 3.93 -0.99
N LEU A 156 9.26 3.11 -2.00
CA LEU A 156 9.85 1.77 -2.13
C LEU A 156 11.37 1.83 -2.34
N ILE A 157 11.85 2.72 -3.20
CA ILE A 157 13.29 2.94 -3.41
C ILE A 157 13.94 3.42 -2.11
N ALA A 158 13.33 4.37 -1.41
CA ALA A 158 13.83 4.85 -0.12
C ALA A 158 13.88 3.74 0.93
N ALA A 159 12.93 2.80 0.94
CA ALA A 159 12.96 1.64 1.82
C ALA A 159 14.17 0.73 1.51
N TYR A 160 14.46 0.46 0.24
CA TYR A 160 15.66 -0.32 -0.12
C TYR A 160 16.96 0.41 0.21
N LEU A 161 17.04 1.72 -0.05
CA LEU A 161 18.20 2.53 0.34
C LEU A 161 18.40 2.48 1.87
N SER A 162 17.32 2.64 2.63
CA SER A 162 17.35 2.56 4.09
C SER A 162 17.82 1.18 4.58
N ALA A 163 17.31 0.10 4.00
CA ALA A 163 17.70 -1.25 4.37
C ALA A 163 19.17 -1.55 4.03
N ARG A 164 19.66 -1.04 2.89
CA ARG A 164 21.05 -1.18 2.46
C ARG A 164 22.01 -0.43 3.37
N ASP A 165 21.69 0.82 3.70
CA ASP A 165 22.61 1.76 4.35
C ASP A 165 22.43 1.81 5.88
N GLY A 166 21.38 1.19 6.41
CA GLY A 166 21.11 1.08 7.85
C GLY A 166 20.65 2.39 8.51
N HIS A 167 20.15 3.35 7.75
CA HIS A 167 19.71 4.65 8.28
C HIS A 167 18.37 5.09 7.70
N THR A 168 17.77 6.12 8.30
CA THR A 168 16.55 6.75 7.81
C THR A 168 16.82 7.49 6.51
N VAL A 169 15.93 7.31 5.52
CA VAL A 169 15.98 8.02 4.23
C VAL A 169 14.81 8.99 4.16
N SER A 170 15.12 10.24 3.82
CA SER A 170 14.13 11.31 3.63
C SER A 170 13.62 11.35 2.18
N LEU A 171 12.40 11.87 2.00
CA LEU A 171 11.75 12.06 0.71
C LEU A 171 11.40 13.55 0.49
N PRO A 172 11.43 14.04 -0.78
CA PRO A 172 11.72 13.29 -1.99
C PRO A 172 13.20 12.86 -2.09
N LEU A 173 13.47 11.83 -2.89
CA LEU A 173 14.85 11.42 -3.17
C LEU A 173 15.55 12.47 -4.06
N GLU A 174 16.83 12.69 -3.80
CA GLU A 174 17.71 13.49 -4.67
C GLU A 174 18.35 12.55 -5.71
N TYR A 175 18.19 12.86 -6.99
CA TYR A 175 18.68 12.08 -8.12
C TYR A 175 19.90 12.75 -8.78
#